data_c971ebe7601f1d392b8387cf0e2e0456
#
_entry.id   c971ebe7601f1d392b8387cf0e2e0456
#
_cell.length_a   1.000
_cell.length_b   1.000
_cell.length_c   1.000
_cell.angle_alpha   90.00
_cell.angle_beta   90.00
_cell.angle_gamma   90.00
#
_symmetry.space_group_name_H-M   'P 1'
#
loop_
_entity.id
_entity.type
_entity.pdbx_description
1 polymer ?
#
loop_
_entity_poly.entity_id
_entity_poly.type
_entity_poly.pdbx_seq_one_letter_code
_entity_poly.pdbx_strand_id
1 'polypeptide(L)'
;MVNSTEHVQEAVMFAKRHDLRLIVRNTGHDLAGRSSSPNALQIHTHRLQDIKFHENFQLHGFEKSFGPAVSVGAGVMMGDLYARSAQNGYIVVGGDCPTVGVVGGFLQGGGISDFLSLHHGLAVDNVLEFEVVTASGDIVLANAIQNPDLFWALRGGGGGTFGIVTRATMRVFPDVPAIAAELGVHTSQSHGKYSRSLAAFFTVLQSLNRENVGGQLIITVISEHSIEAKLKMFFLDQTNTVDVDQRMQPFVEDMRRIETHVTYESTSLPKLSRNYRQVPDIHTDNDYGVLGSTVAISNNLFNASKGPTYMAEGLAQLPMRPGDLLFTSNLGGQVMRNGDLMETSMHPAWRNATQLINFVRPVEPTIEGKAGALQNLTNIHMPLLYAIDPGFRLSYRNVGDPNEKEFQQVYWGQSYTRLLQLKRRWDQEGLFISKLGVGSEEWDSEGMCRTGRRSLKNLAMDTLSSLAHLIHVTYRYIW
;
A
#
# COMPACT_ATOMS: atom_id res chain seq x y z
N MET A 1 15.76 18.89 -5.24
CA MET A 1 15.55 18.30 -3.91
C MET A 1 15.31 19.39 -2.90
N VAL A 2 14.27 19.25 -2.10
CA VAL A 2 13.95 20.19 -1.01
C VAL A 2 14.59 19.71 0.30
N ASN A 3 14.95 20.63 1.20
CA ASN A 3 15.55 20.31 2.51
C ASN A 3 14.83 20.98 3.69
N SER A 4 13.73 21.68 3.44
CA SER A 4 12.83 22.21 4.46
C SER A 4 11.40 22.29 3.93
N THR A 5 10.42 22.50 4.81
CA THR A 5 9.01 22.70 4.46
C THR A 5 8.81 23.97 3.64
N GLU A 6 9.56 25.04 3.95
CA GLU A 6 9.53 26.31 3.21
C GLU A 6 10.00 26.13 1.77
N HIS A 7 11.03 25.32 1.51
CA HIS A 7 11.45 25.00 0.13
C HIS A 7 10.38 24.21 -0.63
N VAL A 8 9.57 23.38 0.06
CA VAL A 8 8.41 22.75 -0.56
C VAL A 8 7.35 23.78 -0.91
N GLN A 9 7.09 24.71 0.00
CA GLN A 9 6.15 25.84 -0.21
C GLN A 9 6.57 26.69 -1.43
N GLU A 10 7.82 27.10 -1.50
CA GLU A 10 8.35 27.87 -2.62
C GLU A 10 8.20 27.12 -3.96
N ALA A 11 8.49 25.80 -3.97
CA ALA A 11 8.35 24.98 -5.16
C ALA A 11 6.90 24.81 -5.61
N VAL A 12 5.94 24.66 -4.67
CA VAL A 12 4.50 24.63 -4.95
C VAL A 12 4.05 25.95 -5.54
N MET A 13 4.43 27.07 -4.94
CA MET A 13 4.10 28.42 -5.41
C MET A 13 4.73 28.72 -6.78
N PHE A 14 5.92 28.23 -7.04
CA PHE A 14 6.57 28.32 -8.34
C PHE A 14 5.79 27.53 -9.40
N ALA A 15 5.46 26.27 -9.13
CA ALA A 15 4.67 25.45 -10.05
C ALA A 15 3.33 26.10 -10.40
N LYS A 16 2.63 26.62 -9.38
CA LYS A 16 1.34 27.30 -9.55
C LYS A 16 1.47 28.56 -10.41
N ARG A 17 2.47 29.43 -10.17
CA ARG A 17 2.68 30.66 -10.96
C ARG A 17 3.01 30.41 -12.42
N HIS A 18 3.67 29.29 -12.71
CA HIS A 18 4.13 28.98 -14.07
C HIS A 18 3.28 27.93 -14.76
N ASP A 19 2.12 27.56 -14.18
CA ASP A 19 1.20 26.53 -14.69
C ASP A 19 1.94 25.21 -15.01
N LEU A 20 2.81 24.79 -14.08
CA LEU A 20 3.59 23.56 -14.24
C LEU A 20 2.88 22.39 -13.57
N ARG A 21 2.83 21.26 -14.26
CA ARG A 21 2.47 20.01 -13.61
C ARG A 21 3.47 19.69 -12.50
N LEU A 22 2.96 19.27 -11.35
CA LEU A 22 3.77 18.97 -10.19
C LEU A 22 3.65 17.49 -9.85
N ILE A 23 4.77 16.84 -9.57
CA ILE A 23 4.84 15.47 -9.09
C ILE A 23 5.67 15.40 -7.81
N VAL A 24 5.24 14.55 -6.87
CA VAL A 24 5.93 14.37 -5.60
C VAL A 24 6.63 13.03 -5.58
N ARG A 25 7.91 13.04 -5.28
CA ARG A 25 8.70 11.82 -5.10
C ARG A 25 9.26 11.77 -3.68
N ASN A 26 8.98 10.68 -2.98
CA ASN A 26 9.66 10.31 -1.75
C ASN A 26 10.89 9.46 -2.10
N THR A 27 10.82 8.13 -2.09
CA THR A 27 11.91 7.22 -2.50
C THR A 27 11.74 6.67 -3.91
N GLY A 28 10.52 6.64 -4.45
CA GLY A 28 10.25 6.18 -5.81
C GLY A 28 9.75 4.73 -5.91
N HIS A 29 9.44 4.09 -4.82
CA HIS A 29 8.92 2.72 -4.75
C HIS A 29 7.53 2.49 -5.35
N ASP A 30 6.89 3.50 -5.93
CA ASP A 30 5.55 3.38 -6.46
C ASP A 30 5.50 2.52 -7.75
N LEU A 31 4.88 1.35 -7.67
CA LEU A 31 4.80 0.39 -8.77
C LEU A 31 3.91 0.86 -9.93
N ALA A 32 2.98 1.77 -9.69
CA ALA A 32 2.12 2.37 -10.71
C ALA A 32 2.76 3.59 -11.42
N GLY A 33 3.99 3.97 -11.03
CA GLY A 33 4.73 5.07 -11.63
C GLY A 33 4.29 6.47 -11.20
N ARG A 34 3.56 6.61 -10.08
CA ARG A 34 2.99 7.88 -9.61
C ARG A 34 4.01 8.87 -9.05
N SER A 35 5.25 8.45 -8.81
CA SER A 35 6.34 9.30 -8.32
C SER A 35 7.20 9.92 -9.43
N SER A 36 6.84 9.71 -10.68
CA SER A 36 7.49 10.31 -11.85
C SER A 36 6.47 10.64 -12.94
N SER A 37 6.75 11.68 -13.73
CA SER A 37 5.93 12.06 -14.88
C SER A 37 6.76 12.83 -15.88
N PRO A 38 6.58 12.63 -17.18
CA PRO A 38 7.19 13.48 -18.20
C PRO A 38 6.68 14.93 -18.06
N ASN A 39 7.52 15.88 -18.40
CA ASN A 39 7.18 17.31 -18.42
C ASN A 39 6.62 17.89 -17.10
N ALA A 40 7.05 17.33 -15.96
CA ALA A 40 6.59 17.78 -14.64
C ALA A 40 7.75 18.33 -13.80
N LEU A 41 7.45 19.32 -12.96
CA LEU A 41 8.33 19.72 -11.87
C LEU A 41 8.25 18.67 -10.77
N GLN A 42 9.37 17.97 -10.51
CA GLN A 42 9.42 16.95 -9.46
C GLN A 42 9.93 17.55 -8.15
N ILE A 43 9.12 17.48 -7.10
CA ILE A 43 9.54 17.77 -5.73
C ILE A 43 9.99 16.47 -5.07
N HIS A 44 11.26 16.37 -4.76
CA HIS A 44 11.89 15.21 -4.13
C HIS A 44 12.16 15.49 -2.65
N THR A 45 11.46 14.78 -1.76
CA THR A 45 11.46 15.02 -0.31
C THR A 45 12.61 14.33 0.45
N HIS A 46 13.49 13.62 -0.22
CA HIS A 46 14.54 12.78 0.36
C HIS A 46 15.38 13.44 1.47
N ARG A 47 15.58 14.76 1.44
CA ARG A 47 16.40 15.45 2.45
C ARG A 47 15.63 15.86 3.71
N LEU A 48 14.33 15.59 3.81
CA LEU A 48 13.54 15.83 5.01
C LEU A 48 13.72 14.62 5.97
N GLN A 49 14.85 14.54 6.65
CA GLN A 49 15.33 13.33 7.36
C GLN A 49 15.14 13.37 8.89
N ASP A 50 14.39 14.33 9.42
CA ASP A 50 14.23 14.50 10.86
C ASP A 50 13.43 13.34 11.47
N ILE A 51 13.93 12.81 12.58
CA ILE A 51 13.23 11.82 13.43
C ILE A 51 13.29 12.31 14.87
N LYS A 52 12.11 12.56 15.47
CA LYS A 52 12.01 13.03 16.86
C LYS A 52 11.03 12.16 17.64
N PHE A 53 11.52 11.51 18.71
CA PHE A 53 10.69 10.75 19.65
C PHE A 53 10.09 11.67 20.72
N HIS A 54 8.87 11.35 21.13
CA HIS A 54 8.11 12.02 22.17
C HIS A 54 7.65 10.95 23.19
N GLU A 55 7.91 11.16 24.46
CA GLU A 55 7.41 10.26 25.52
C GLU A 55 5.90 10.43 25.72
N ASN A 56 5.43 11.69 25.62
CA ASN A 56 4.03 12.07 25.79
C ASN A 56 3.66 13.11 24.72
N PHE A 57 3.25 12.66 23.54
CA PHE A 57 2.84 13.57 22.47
C PHE A 57 1.48 14.22 22.77
N GLN A 58 1.40 15.50 22.55
CA GLN A 58 0.17 16.29 22.66
C GLN A 58 -0.04 17.11 21.38
N LEU A 59 -1.26 17.16 20.89
CA LEU A 59 -1.64 18.09 19.83
C LEU A 59 -1.66 19.53 20.38
N HIS A 60 -1.23 20.48 19.58
CA HIS A 60 -1.28 21.88 19.97
C HIS A 60 -2.73 22.32 20.31
N GLY A 61 -2.91 22.89 21.49
CA GLY A 61 -4.23 23.30 21.99
C GLY A 61 -5.11 22.17 22.53
N PHE A 62 -4.56 20.98 22.75
CA PHE A 62 -5.28 19.84 23.30
C PHE A 62 -4.54 19.23 24.51
N GLU A 63 -5.19 19.21 25.67
CA GLU A 63 -4.55 18.82 26.93
C GLU A 63 -4.28 17.31 27.06
N LYS A 64 -5.00 16.48 26.27
CA LYS A 64 -4.86 15.02 26.36
C LYS A 64 -3.57 14.56 25.71
N SER A 65 -2.76 13.79 26.46
CA SER A 65 -1.63 13.06 25.90
C SER A 65 -2.09 11.85 25.08
N PHE A 66 -1.41 11.62 23.95
CA PHE A 66 -1.58 10.44 23.11
C PHE A 66 -0.54 9.33 23.40
N GLY A 67 0.31 9.54 24.44
CA GLY A 67 1.40 8.62 24.81
C GLY A 67 2.62 8.74 23.91
N PRO A 68 3.47 7.70 23.88
CA PRO A 68 4.69 7.69 23.09
C PRO A 68 4.40 7.82 21.58
N ALA A 69 5.18 8.66 20.91
CA ALA A 69 5.04 8.91 19.47
C ALA A 69 6.39 9.26 18.83
N VAL A 70 6.44 9.18 17.50
CA VAL A 70 7.58 9.65 16.72
C VAL A 70 7.11 10.59 15.62
N SER A 71 7.76 11.75 15.49
CA SER A 71 7.61 12.65 14.35
C SER A 71 8.68 12.32 13.31
N VAL A 72 8.28 12.14 12.07
CA VAL A 72 9.11 11.61 10.98
C VAL A 72 9.00 12.52 9.77
N GLY A 73 10.12 13.02 9.28
CA GLY A 73 10.21 13.82 8.05
C GLY A 73 9.94 12.97 6.80
N ALA A 74 9.46 13.61 5.75
CA ALA A 74 9.01 12.91 4.53
C ALA A 74 10.15 12.28 3.69
N GLY A 75 11.40 12.47 4.07
CA GLY A 75 12.55 11.82 3.42
C GLY A 75 13.01 10.54 4.11
N VAL A 76 12.52 10.27 5.32
CA VAL A 76 12.95 9.12 6.13
C VAL A 76 12.50 7.81 5.52
N MET A 77 13.41 6.86 5.41
CA MET A 77 13.13 5.49 4.97
C MET A 77 12.76 4.59 6.16
N MET A 78 12.07 3.50 5.86
CA MET A 78 11.58 2.55 6.86
C MET A 78 12.72 1.94 7.69
N GLY A 79 13.83 1.58 7.05
CA GLY A 79 15.02 1.03 7.73
C GLY A 79 15.61 1.98 8.76
N ASP A 80 15.70 3.28 8.44
CA ASP A 80 16.19 4.30 9.38
C ASP A 80 15.23 4.48 10.57
N LEU A 81 13.92 4.49 10.30
CA LEU A 81 12.92 4.58 11.36
C LEU A 81 12.97 3.35 12.27
N TYR A 82 13.10 2.14 11.74
CA TYR A 82 13.25 0.92 12.55
C TYR A 82 14.49 0.95 13.42
N ALA A 83 15.64 1.32 12.84
CA ALA A 83 16.88 1.40 13.59
C ALA A 83 16.80 2.42 14.76
N ARG A 84 16.21 3.58 14.49
CA ARG A 84 16.03 4.63 15.51
C ARG A 84 14.99 4.26 16.55
N SER A 85 13.87 3.62 16.15
CA SER A 85 12.85 3.13 17.08
C SER A 85 13.42 2.09 18.04
N ALA A 86 14.15 1.10 17.51
CA ALA A 86 14.82 0.08 18.34
C ALA A 86 15.80 0.64 19.35
N GLN A 87 16.57 1.69 18.97
CA GLN A 87 17.48 2.40 19.89
C GLN A 87 16.74 3.07 21.05
N ASN A 88 15.50 3.50 20.84
CA ASN A 88 14.65 4.14 21.84
C ASN A 88 13.71 3.14 22.55
N GLY A 89 13.84 1.83 22.29
CA GLY A 89 13.02 0.79 22.93
C GLY A 89 11.60 0.67 22.37
N TYR A 90 11.40 1.10 21.12
CA TYR A 90 10.10 1.08 20.46
C TYR A 90 10.09 0.29 19.15
N ILE A 91 8.89 -0.12 18.75
CA ILE A 91 8.54 -0.62 17.42
C ILE A 91 7.45 0.28 16.80
N VAL A 92 7.34 0.24 15.47
CA VAL A 92 6.35 1.00 14.70
C VAL A 92 5.65 0.09 13.71
N VAL A 93 4.39 0.41 13.36
CA VAL A 93 3.69 -0.26 12.27
C VAL A 93 4.26 0.23 10.95
N GLY A 94 5.03 -0.59 10.29
CA GLY A 94 5.73 -0.28 9.04
C GLY A 94 5.81 -1.49 8.11
N GLY A 95 6.17 -1.26 6.85
CA GLY A 95 6.31 -2.30 5.83
C GLY A 95 7.68 -2.98 5.87
N ASP A 96 7.80 -4.12 5.19
CA ASP A 96 9.00 -4.96 5.25
C ASP A 96 10.20 -4.37 4.50
N CYS A 97 9.96 -3.62 3.42
CA CYS A 97 11.04 -3.07 2.60
C CYS A 97 11.71 -1.86 3.27
N PRO A 98 13.01 -1.93 3.62
CA PRO A 98 13.69 -0.89 4.38
C PRO A 98 13.89 0.42 3.61
N THR A 99 13.86 0.41 2.28
CA THR A 99 14.06 1.59 1.42
C THR A 99 12.77 2.32 1.05
N VAL A 100 11.61 1.81 1.46
CA VAL A 100 10.32 2.51 1.32
C VAL A 100 10.28 3.73 2.23
N GLY A 101 9.89 4.88 1.67
CA GLY A 101 9.70 6.10 2.46
C GLY A 101 8.46 6.05 3.33
N VAL A 102 8.62 6.32 4.63
CA VAL A 102 7.58 6.18 5.64
C VAL A 102 6.37 7.06 5.33
N VAL A 103 6.59 8.36 5.18
CA VAL A 103 5.54 9.40 5.13
C VAL A 103 4.93 9.58 3.74
N GLY A 104 5.52 8.96 2.71
CA GLY A 104 5.07 9.03 1.33
C GLY A 104 3.80 8.23 1.05
N GLY A 105 3.80 7.53 -0.07
CA GLY A 105 2.68 6.68 -0.49
C GLY A 105 2.34 5.60 0.52
N PHE A 106 3.35 5.04 1.22
CA PHE A 106 3.13 4.01 2.24
C PHE A 106 2.09 4.46 3.27
N LEU A 107 2.39 5.50 4.04
CA LEU A 107 1.52 5.96 5.12
C LEU A 107 0.20 6.53 4.59
N GLN A 108 0.25 7.41 3.58
CA GLN A 108 -0.95 8.08 3.05
C GLN A 108 -1.89 7.13 2.28
N GLY A 109 -1.42 5.97 1.85
CA GLY A 109 -2.23 4.94 1.18
C GLY A 109 -2.67 3.81 2.11
N GLY A 110 -2.45 3.92 3.42
CA GLY A 110 -2.87 2.94 4.42
C GLY A 110 -1.73 2.40 5.27
N GLY A 111 -0.72 1.83 4.65
CA GLY A 111 0.43 1.26 5.34
C GLY A 111 0.10 -0.06 6.05
N ILE A 112 0.55 -1.16 5.48
CA ILE A 112 0.36 -2.51 6.01
C ILE A 112 1.68 -3.02 6.56
N SER A 113 1.65 -3.58 7.75
CA SER A 113 2.71 -4.39 8.32
C SER A 113 2.23 -5.83 8.41
N ASP A 114 2.99 -6.76 7.81
CA ASP A 114 2.61 -8.17 7.75
C ASP A 114 2.53 -8.83 9.12
N PHE A 115 3.22 -8.27 10.12
CA PHE A 115 3.28 -8.80 11.48
C PHE A 115 2.55 -7.93 12.51
N LEU A 116 2.59 -6.61 12.38
CA LEU A 116 2.10 -5.69 13.40
C LEU A 116 0.70 -5.14 13.14
N SER A 117 0.20 -5.21 11.88
CA SER A 117 -1.16 -4.71 11.60
C SER A 117 -2.24 -5.46 12.37
N LEU A 118 -2.08 -6.75 12.58
CA LEU A 118 -2.99 -7.57 13.38
C LEU A 118 -3.10 -7.06 14.84
N HIS A 119 -1.97 -6.57 15.42
CA HIS A 119 -1.88 -6.13 16.82
C HIS A 119 -2.21 -4.65 17.00
N HIS A 120 -1.84 -3.81 16.03
CA HIS A 120 -1.85 -2.34 16.19
C HIS A 120 -2.64 -1.60 15.11
N GLY A 121 -3.30 -2.31 14.19
CA GLY A 121 -4.02 -1.71 13.07
C GLY A 121 -3.09 -1.34 11.91
N LEU A 122 -3.63 -0.65 10.92
CA LEU A 122 -2.88 -0.11 9.80
C LEU A 122 -1.97 1.04 10.26
N ALA A 123 -0.93 1.37 9.48
CA ALA A 123 -0.06 2.50 9.82
C ALA A 123 -0.83 3.83 9.92
N VAL A 124 -1.83 4.05 9.03
CA VAL A 124 -2.71 5.24 9.10
C VAL A 124 -3.55 5.32 10.35
N ASP A 125 -3.86 4.19 10.99
CA ASP A 125 -4.62 4.15 12.24
C ASP A 125 -3.78 4.74 13.39
N ASN A 126 -2.47 4.73 13.24
CA ASN A 126 -1.52 5.19 14.23
C ASN A 126 -1.05 6.63 14.03
N VAL A 127 -1.50 7.30 12.97
CA VAL A 127 -1.13 8.71 12.73
C VAL A 127 -1.90 9.62 13.67
N LEU A 128 -1.19 10.58 14.25
CA LEU A 128 -1.71 11.60 15.15
C LEU A 128 -1.80 12.96 14.46
N GLU A 129 -0.84 13.29 13.58
CA GLU A 129 -0.74 14.58 12.93
C GLU A 129 0.08 14.50 11.63
N PHE A 130 -0.30 15.33 10.65
CA PHE A 130 0.51 15.63 9.47
C PHE A 130 0.83 17.13 9.40
N GLU A 131 2.03 17.47 8.92
CA GLU A 131 2.38 18.79 8.42
C GLU A 131 2.33 18.73 6.89
N VAL A 132 1.62 19.70 6.28
CA VAL A 132 1.25 19.64 4.86
C VAL A 132 1.46 20.99 4.21
N VAL A 133 2.07 21.00 3.03
CA VAL A 133 2.02 22.14 2.11
C VAL A 133 0.85 21.92 1.14
N THR A 134 -0.14 22.80 1.19
CA THR A 134 -1.37 22.73 0.37
C THR A 134 -1.16 23.25 -1.05
N ALA A 135 -2.16 23.10 -1.92
CA ALA A 135 -2.13 23.67 -3.28
C ALA A 135 -2.16 25.21 -3.30
N SER A 136 -2.63 25.87 -2.22
CA SER A 136 -2.52 27.31 -2.05
C SER A 136 -1.10 27.77 -1.65
N GLY A 137 -0.23 26.85 -1.25
CA GLY A 137 1.09 27.14 -0.73
C GLY A 137 1.11 27.36 0.79
N ASP A 138 0.01 27.14 1.49
CA ASP A 138 -0.03 27.27 2.94
C ASP A 138 0.58 26.06 3.62
N ILE A 139 1.35 26.28 4.69
CA ILE A 139 1.84 25.24 5.58
C ILE A 139 0.81 25.06 6.68
N VAL A 140 0.19 23.87 6.75
CA VAL A 140 -0.88 23.60 7.72
C VAL A 140 -0.60 22.32 8.51
N LEU A 141 -1.10 22.26 9.75
CA LEU A 141 -1.22 21.01 10.50
C LEU A 141 -2.59 20.39 10.23
N ALA A 142 -2.61 19.08 10.01
CA ALA A 142 -3.80 18.27 9.87
C ALA A 142 -3.82 17.20 10.93
N ASN A 143 -4.78 17.26 11.86
CA ASN A 143 -4.97 16.34 12.96
C ASN A 143 -6.46 16.29 13.36
N ALA A 144 -6.82 15.61 14.43
CA ALA A 144 -8.21 15.47 14.86
C ALA A 144 -8.89 16.82 15.24
N ILE A 145 -8.12 17.89 15.49
CA ILE A 145 -8.60 19.20 15.93
C ILE A 145 -8.46 20.25 14.80
N GLN A 146 -7.28 20.27 14.17
CA GLN A 146 -6.93 21.22 13.12
C GLN A 146 -7.06 20.54 11.76
N ASN A 147 -7.82 21.14 10.84
CA ASN A 147 -8.07 20.61 9.50
C ASN A 147 -8.49 19.13 9.50
N PRO A 148 -9.51 18.73 10.30
CA PRO A 148 -9.86 17.31 10.51
C PRO A 148 -10.35 16.64 9.23
N ASP A 149 -10.89 17.37 8.28
CA ASP A 149 -11.29 16.88 6.96
C ASP A 149 -10.07 16.53 6.09
N LEU A 150 -9.02 17.37 6.09
CA LEU A 150 -7.75 17.07 5.42
C LEU A 150 -7.06 15.90 6.11
N PHE A 151 -7.07 15.85 7.44
CA PHE A 151 -6.53 14.74 8.21
C PHE A 151 -7.20 13.41 7.85
N TRP A 152 -8.53 13.42 7.72
CA TRP A 152 -9.26 12.24 7.27
C TRP A 152 -8.84 11.83 5.85
N ALA A 153 -8.76 12.79 4.92
CA ALA A 153 -8.39 12.53 3.53
C ALA A 153 -6.96 11.96 3.37
N LEU A 154 -5.99 12.49 4.13
CA LEU A 154 -4.60 12.03 4.10
C LEU A 154 -4.41 10.62 4.67
N ARG A 155 -5.36 10.13 5.50
CA ARG A 155 -5.32 8.79 6.05
C ARG A 155 -6.01 7.76 5.15
N GLY A 156 -5.49 7.59 3.92
CA GLY A 156 -5.95 6.60 2.96
C GLY A 156 -6.15 7.13 1.53
N GLY A 157 -6.26 8.44 1.35
CA GLY A 157 -6.53 9.05 0.04
C GLY A 157 -5.37 8.96 -0.94
N GLY A 158 -4.17 8.60 -0.46
CA GLY A 158 -2.98 8.36 -1.26
C GLY A 158 -2.02 9.54 -1.34
N GLY A 159 -0.72 9.23 -1.41
CA GLY A 159 0.35 10.24 -1.47
C GLY A 159 0.25 11.17 -2.68
N GLY A 160 0.64 12.43 -2.50
CA GLY A 160 0.66 13.43 -3.56
C GLY A 160 -0.72 13.76 -4.16
N THR A 161 -1.78 13.67 -3.36
CA THR A 161 -3.17 13.88 -3.82
C THR A 161 -3.80 15.16 -3.24
N PHE A 162 -3.62 15.44 -1.95
CA PHE A 162 -4.28 16.55 -1.26
C PHE A 162 -3.31 17.66 -0.83
N GLY A 163 -2.03 17.49 -1.09
CA GLY A 163 -0.93 18.34 -0.70
C GLY A 163 0.36 17.56 -0.60
N ILE A 164 1.43 18.21 -0.23
CA ILE A 164 2.73 17.60 0.03
C ILE A 164 2.92 17.48 1.53
N VAL A 165 2.85 16.25 2.04
CA VAL A 165 3.16 15.96 3.45
C VAL A 165 4.67 16.08 3.63
N THR A 166 5.10 16.92 4.56
CA THR A 166 6.51 17.16 4.89
C THR A 166 6.94 16.44 6.16
N ARG A 167 5.98 16.17 7.06
CA ARG A 167 6.19 15.44 8.31
C ARG A 167 4.91 14.72 8.74
N ALA A 168 5.06 13.56 9.37
CA ALA A 168 3.97 12.88 10.07
C ALA A 168 4.39 12.55 11.49
N THR A 169 3.45 12.58 12.44
CA THR A 169 3.62 12.07 13.80
C THR A 169 2.73 10.86 14.00
N MET A 170 3.32 9.75 14.46
CA MET A 170 2.62 8.48 14.63
C MET A 170 2.96 7.82 15.96
N ARG A 171 2.05 7.00 16.48
CA ARG A 171 2.26 6.20 17.69
C ARG A 171 3.42 5.24 17.51
N VAL A 172 4.14 5.00 18.60
CA VAL A 172 5.11 3.92 18.73
C VAL A 172 4.67 2.98 19.85
N PHE A 173 5.15 1.75 19.82
CA PHE A 173 4.79 0.71 20.77
C PHE A 173 6.03 0.16 21.46
N PRO A 174 5.94 -0.37 22.68
CA PRO A 174 7.08 -1.00 23.35
C PRO A 174 7.67 -2.13 22.51
N ASP A 175 8.99 -2.21 22.49
CA ASP A 175 9.72 -3.29 21.83
C ASP A 175 9.77 -4.52 22.74
N VAL A 176 8.86 -5.45 22.51
CA VAL A 176 8.63 -6.63 23.33
C VAL A 176 9.48 -7.83 22.90
N PRO A 177 9.73 -8.81 23.76
CA PRO A 177 10.30 -10.09 23.34
C PRO A 177 9.32 -10.82 22.40
N ALA A 178 9.86 -11.68 21.55
CA ALA A 178 9.04 -12.49 20.65
C ALA A 178 9.73 -13.83 20.34
N ILE A 179 8.94 -14.79 19.87
CA ILE A 179 9.46 -15.97 19.21
C ILE A 179 9.15 -15.85 17.73
N ALA A 180 10.20 -15.88 16.91
CA ALA A 180 10.08 -16.05 15.48
C ALA A 180 10.05 -17.56 15.17
N ALA A 181 9.03 -18.00 14.40
CA ALA A 181 8.95 -19.36 13.92
C ALA A 181 8.76 -19.39 12.40
N GLU A 182 9.34 -20.38 11.74
CA GLU A 182 9.19 -20.57 10.29
C GLU A 182 8.85 -22.03 9.99
N LEU A 183 7.77 -22.23 9.21
CA LEU A 183 7.38 -23.50 8.64
C LEU A 183 7.57 -23.44 7.13
N GLY A 184 8.45 -24.28 6.58
CA GLY A 184 8.78 -24.29 5.16
C GLY A 184 8.51 -25.61 4.48
N VAL A 185 8.21 -25.56 3.19
CA VAL A 185 8.10 -26.74 2.33
C VAL A 185 8.71 -26.48 0.95
N HIS A 186 9.25 -27.55 0.34
CA HIS A 186 9.49 -27.61 -1.09
C HIS A 186 8.44 -28.53 -1.72
N THR A 187 7.65 -27.99 -2.64
CA THR A 187 6.56 -28.71 -3.30
C THR A 187 6.69 -28.65 -4.82
N SER A 188 5.96 -29.51 -5.52
CA SER A 188 5.89 -29.47 -6.98
C SER A 188 4.76 -28.56 -7.44
N GLN A 189 4.88 -27.97 -8.62
CA GLN A 189 3.79 -27.21 -9.26
C GLN A 189 2.59 -28.06 -9.69
N SER A 190 2.57 -29.39 -9.42
CA SER A 190 1.37 -30.16 -9.73
C SER A 190 0.18 -29.62 -8.94
N HIS A 191 -0.87 -29.21 -9.65
CA HIS A 191 -2.02 -28.49 -9.10
C HIS A 191 -2.58 -29.12 -7.82
N GLY A 192 -2.80 -30.42 -7.81
CA GLY A 192 -3.41 -31.09 -6.66
C GLY A 192 -2.51 -31.19 -5.42
N LYS A 193 -1.19 -31.26 -5.57
CA LYS A 193 -0.25 -31.28 -4.44
C LYS A 193 -0.04 -29.88 -3.90
N TYR A 194 0.21 -28.92 -4.78
CA TYR A 194 0.38 -27.51 -4.43
C TYR A 194 -0.84 -26.94 -3.69
N SER A 195 -2.05 -27.19 -4.21
CA SER A 195 -3.29 -26.76 -3.57
C SER A 195 -3.45 -27.33 -2.15
N ARG A 196 -3.10 -28.60 -1.91
CA ARG A 196 -3.16 -29.20 -0.55
C ARG A 196 -2.17 -28.55 0.41
N SER A 197 -0.94 -28.28 -0.04
CA SER A 197 0.07 -27.61 0.78
C SER A 197 -0.35 -26.19 1.12
N LEU A 198 -0.90 -25.43 0.16
CA LEU A 198 -1.47 -24.10 0.42
C LEU A 198 -2.64 -24.16 1.41
N ALA A 199 -3.55 -25.12 1.27
CA ALA A 199 -4.67 -25.27 2.19
C ALA A 199 -4.20 -25.54 3.63
N ALA A 200 -3.14 -26.34 3.80
CA ALA A 200 -2.53 -26.57 5.10
C ALA A 200 -1.94 -25.27 5.68
N PHE A 201 -1.21 -24.48 4.91
CA PHE A 201 -0.71 -23.18 5.38
C PHE A 201 -1.84 -22.22 5.76
N PHE A 202 -2.89 -22.11 4.96
CA PHE A 202 -4.05 -21.25 5.31
C PHE A 202 -4.79 -21.75 6.53
N THR A 203 -4.79 -23.08 6.79
CA THR A 203 -5.35 -23.63 8.03
C THR A 203 -4.53 -23.21 9.25
N VAL A 204 -3.20 -23.23 9.15
CA VAL A 204 -2.32 -22.69 10.20
C VAL A 204 -2.61 -21.20 10.42
N LEU A 205 -2.60 -20.40 9.36
CA LEU A 205 -2.89 -18.95 9.45
C LEU A 205 -4.27 -18.68 10.05
N GLN A 206 -5.30 -19.45 9.68
CA GLN A 206 -6.65 -19.31 10.25
C GLN A 206 -6.65 -19.59 11.76
N SER A 207 -5.94 -20.64 12.22
CA SER A 207 -5.80 -20.95 13.64
C SER A 207 -5.06 -19.84 14.39
N LEU A 208 -3.92 -19.40 13.87
CA LEU A 208 -3.07 -18.37 14.47
C LEU A 208 -3.75 -17.01 14.53
N ASN A 209 -4.51 -16.63 13.49
CA ASN A 209 -5.23 -15.36 13.46
C ASN A 209 -6.27 -15.28 14.59
N ARG A 210 -6.97 -16.38 14.90
CA ARG A 210 -7.93 -16.45 16.03
C ARG A 210 -7.25 -16.21 17.38
N GLU A 211 -5.98 -16.51 17.49
CA GLU A 211 -5.17 -16.33 18.69
C GLU A 211 -4.33 -15.05 18.64
N ASN A 212 -4.61 -14.19 17.68
CA ASN A 212 -3.93 -12.90 17.46
C ASN A 212 -2.42 -13.05 17.20
N VAL A 213 -2.01 -14.13 16.51
CA VAL A 213 -0.62 -14.33 16.06
C VAL A 213 -0.51 -13.92 14.59
N GLY A 214 0.40 -12.99 14.32
CA GLY A 214 0.70 -12.52 12.97
C GLY A 214 1.62 -13.47 12.22
N GLY A 215 1.42 -13.58 10.91
CA GLY A 215 2.25 -14.41 10.04
C GLY A 215 2.18 -13.98 8.58
N GLN A 216 3.23 -14.32 7.83
CA GLN A 216 3.35 -14.07 6.40
C GLN A 216 3.67 -15.37 5.68
N LEU A 217 2.80 -15.81 4.78
CA LEU A 217 3.11 -16.90 3.86
C LEU A 217 3.80 -16.33 2.63
N ILE A 218 4.99 -16.81 2.32
CA ILE A 218 5.79 -16.44 1.15
C ILE A 218 5.91 -17.65 0.25
N ILE A 219 5.59 -17.49 -1.02
CA ILE A 219 5.62 -18.55 -2.04
C ILE A 219 6.49 -18.04 -3.19
N THR A 220 7.57 -18.77 -3.46
CA THR A 220 8.52 -18.44 -4.53
C THR A 220 8.55 -19.57 -5.55
N VAL A 221 8.35 -19.25 -6.82
CA VAL A 221 8.52 -20.21 -7.90
C VAL A 221 10.01 -20.30 -8.27
N ILE A 222 10.62 -21.41 -7.93
CA ILE A 222 12.06 -21.65 -8.14
C ILE A 222 12.31 -22.13 -9.59
N SER A 223 11.46 -23.01 -10.09
CA SER A 223 11.51 -23.56 -11.45
C SER A 223 10.12 -23.92 -11.93
N GLU A 224 9.98 -24.35 -13.19
CA GLU A 224 8.71 -24.84 -13.74
C GLU A 224 8.11 -26.03 -12.95
N HIS A 225 8.90 -26.70 -12.13
CA HIS A 225 8.48 -27.89 -11.40
C HIS A 225 8.65 -27.77 -9.89
N SER A 226 9.18 -26.64 -9.37
CA SER A 226 9.53 -26.50 -7.97
C SER A 226 9.08 -25.16 -7.40
N ILE A 227 8.39 -25.23 -6.28
CA ILE A 227 7.94 -24.07 -5.48
C ILE A 227 8.50 -24.23 -4.06
N GLU A 228 9.01 -23.15 -3.53
CA GLU A 228 9.28 -23.00 -2.11
C GLU A 228 8.16 -22.19 -1.47
N ALA A 229 7.62 -22.69 -0.35
CA ALA A 229 6.62 -21.95 0.43
C ALA A 229 7.07 -21.91 1.90
N LYS A 230 7.09 -20.70 2.49
CA LYS A 230 7.51 -20.45 3.87
C LYS A 230 6.47 -19.62 4.59
N LEU A 231 6.04 -20.08 5.76
CA LEU A 231 5.19 -19.32 6.67
C LEU A 231 6.05 -18.81 7.82
N LYS A 232 6.29 -17.50 7.86
CA LYS A 232 6.95 -16.83 8.96
C LYS A 232 5.90 -16.33 9.96
N MET A 233 6.16 -16.51 11.25
CA MET A 233 5.23 -16.21 12.33
C MET A 233 5.96 -15.51 13.47
N PHE A 234 5.26 -14.58 14.15
CA PHE A 234 5.79 -13.91 15.33
C PHE A 234 4.80 -14.03 16.49
N PHE A 235 5.24 -14.69 17.55
CA PHE A 235 4.53 -14.83 18.80
C PHE A 235 5.05 -13.75 19.76
N LEU A 236 4.31 -12.65 19.86
CA LEU A 236 4.70 -11.50 20.69
C LEU A 236 4.52 -11.82 22.17
N ASP A 237 5.33 -11.17 23.03
CA ASP A 237 5.36 -11.38 24.48
C ASP A 237 5.62 -12.83 24.91
N GLN A 238 6.26 -13.63 24.03
CA GLN A 238 6.68 -15.00 24.30
C GLN A 238 8.21 -15.08 24.36
N THR A 239 8.71 -15.92 25.28
CA THR A 239 10.15 -16.12 25.48
C THR A 239 10.53 -17.60 25.46
N ASN A 240 9.58 -18.53 25.63
CA ASN A 240 9.79 -19.97 25.67
C ASN A 240 9.45 -20.61 24.32
N THR A 241 10.47 -21.04 23.58
CA THR A 241 10.28 -21.71 22.29
C THR A 241 9.54 -23.04 22.43
N VAL A 242 9.70 -23.76 23.56
CA VAL A 242 9.05 -25.07 23.77
C VAL A 242 7.53 -24.96 23.68
N ASP A 243 6.94 -23.91 24.25
CA ASP A 243 5.48 -23.74 24.19
C ASP A 243 5.00 -23.46 22.77
N VAL A 244 5.76 -22.69 22.00
CA VAL A 244 5.47 -22.42 20.57
C VAL A 244 5.66 -23.69 19.74
N ASP A 245 6.73 -24.45 19.99
CA ASP A 245 7.00 -25.70 19.25
C ASP A 245 5.91 -26.75 19.49
N GLN A 246 5.47 -26.92 20.76
CA GLN A 246 4.36 -27.82 21.10
C GLN A 246 3.06 -27.41 20.38
N ARG A 247 2.79 -26.11 20.31
CA ARG A 247 1.63 -25.56 19.62
C ARG A 247 1.69 -25.77 18.11
N MET A 248 2.88 -25.65 17.51
CA MET A 248 3.08 -25.81 16.07
C MET A 248 3.18 -27.26 15.64
N GLN A 249 3.53 -28.17 16.55
CA GLN A 249 3.77 -29.60 16.24
C GLN A 249 2.64 -30.26 15.43
N PRO A 250 1.34 -30.15 15.76
CA PRO A 250 0.28 -30.77 14.97
C PRO A 250 0.26 -30.29 13.51
N PHE A 251 0.51 -29.02 13.27
CA PHE A 251 0.56 -28.44 11.91
C PHE A 251 1.78 -28.94 11.12
N VAL A 252 2.92 -29.05 11.79
CA VAL A 252 4.14 -29.63 11.18
C VAL A 252 3.94 -31.08 10.80
N GLU A 253 3.28 -31.87 11.65
CA GLU A 253 2.97 -33.28 11.38
C GLU A 253 1.96 -33.43 10.23
N ASP A 254 0.92 -32.59 10.18
CA ASP A 254 -0.03 -32.56 9.08
C ASP A 254 0.66 -32.18 7.76
N MET A 255 1.57 -31.22 7.78
CA MET A 255 2.35 -30.85 6.60
C MET A 255 3.25 -32.00 6.15
N ARG A 256 3.88 -32.76 7.06
CA ARG A 256 4.70 -33.92 6.75
C ARG A 256 3.92 -35.09 6.14
N ARG A 257 2.60 -35.15 6.33
CA ARG A 257 1.73 -36.13 5.63
C ARG A 257 1.49 -35.77 4.17
N ILE A 258 1.64 -34.48 3.83
CA ILE A 258 1.43 -33.92 2.47
C ILE A 258 2.75 -33.87 1.71
N GLU A 259 3.81 -33.38 2.37
CA GLU A 259 5.10 -33.05 1.78
C GLU A 259 6.25 -33.89 2.39
N THR A 260 7.23 -34.22 1.56
CA THR A 260 8.41 -34.97 1.98
C THR A 260 9.52 -34.09 2.55
N HIS A 261 9.57 -32.82 2.13
CA HIS A 261 10.58 -31.86 2.57
C HIS A 261 9.90 -30.76 3.34
N VAL A 262 9.82 -30.94 4.66
CA VAL A 262 9.22 -29.96 5.59
C VAL A 262 10.29 -29.51 6.57
N THR A 263 10.48 -28.21 6.67
CA THR A 263 11.35 -27.57 7.66
C THR A 263 10.50 -26.84 8.71
N TYR A 264 10.93 -26.86 9.94
CA TYR A 264 10.36 -26.05 11.01
C TYR A 264 11.48 -25.64 11.95
N GLU A 265 11.52 -24.36 12.28
CA GLU A 265 12.45 -23.81 13.27
C GLU A 265 11.77 -22.70 14.08
N SER A 266 12.21 -22.52 15.31
CA SER A 266 11.82 -21.40 16.16
C SER A 266 13.02 -20.77 16.84
N THR A 267 12.98 -19.46 17.03
CA THR A 267 14.08 -18.70 17.65
C THR A 267 13.51 -17.65 18.58
N SER A 268 14.07 -17.58 19.81
CA SER A 268 13.72 -16.53 20.75
C SER A 268 14.43 -15.23 20.40
N LEU A 269 13.66 -14.17 20.29
CA LEU A 269 14.09 -12.79 20.07
C LEU A 269 13.89 -12.03 21.39
N PRO A 270 14.96 -11.58 22.08
CA PRO A 270 14.82 -10.74 23.28
C PRO A 270 14.05 -9.45 23.05
N LYS A 271 14.02 -8.99 21.79
CA LYS A 271 13.28 -7.84 21.28
C LYS A 271 12.87 -8.11 19.84
N LEU A 272 11.61 -7.80 19.49
CA LEU A 272 11.09 -7.98 18.15
C LEU A 272 11.89 -7.20 17.09
N SER A 273 12.37 -6.01 17.46
CA SER A 273 13.16 -5.15 16.56
C SER A 273 14.43 -5.81 16.01
N ARG A 274 14.92 -6.88 16.61
CA ARG A 274 16.06 -7.64 16.07
C ARG A 274 15.75 -8.30 14.73
N ASN A 275 14.48 -8.60 14.46
CA ASN A 275 14.07 -9.17 13.19
C ASN A 275 14.28 -8.17 12.03
N TYR A 276 14.04 -6.88 12.24
CA TYR A 276 14.15 -5.87 11.17
C TYR A 276 15.58 -5.66 10.64
N ARG A 277 16.60 -6.09 11.37
CA ARG A 277 18.00 -6.02 10.94
C ARG A 277 18.39 -7.11 9.94
N GLN A 278 17.54 -8.12 9.75
CA GLN A 278 17.85 -9.32 8.97
C GLN A 278 17.09 -9.39 7.64
N VAL A 279 16.19 -8.44 7.35
CA VAL A 279 15.48 -8.42 6.07
C VAL A 279 16.44 -7.88 5.01
N PRO A 280 16.93 -8.71 4.08
CA PRO A 280 17.70 -8.22 2.95
C PRO A 280 16.79 -7.30 2.13
N ASP A 281 17.33 -6.19 1.67
CA ASP A 281 16.64 -5.39 0.67
C ASP A 281 16.65 -6.15 -0.66
N ILE A 282 15.64 -6.98 -0.87
CA ILE A 282 15.48 -7.76 -2.11
C ILE A 282 15.26 -6.86 -3.35
N HIS A 283 15.16 -5.55 -3.16
CA HIS A 283 14.89 -4.59 -4.22
C HIS A 283 16.13 -3.81 -4.68
N THR A 284 17.29 -3.98 -4.04
CA THR A 284 18.49 -3.17 -4.33
C THR A 284 19.35 -3.65 -5.49
N ASP A 285 19.24 -4.92 -5.89
CA ASP A 285 20.15 -5.52 -6.89
C ASP A 285 19.47 -5.83 -8.23
N ASN A 286 18.38 -5.14 -8.57
CA ASN A 286 17.57 -5.60 -9.68
C ASN A 286 17.80 -4.79 -10.96
N ASP A 287 18.47 -5.41 -11.92
CA ASP A 287 18.36 -5.11 -13.35
C ASP A 287 16.93 -5.34 -13.90
N TYR A 288 15.96 -5.62 -13.00
CA TYR A 288 14.58 -5.95 -13.36
C TYR A 288 13.61 -4.81 -13.01
N GLY A 289 12.60 -4.63 -13.85
CA GLY A 289 11.39 -3.95 -13.42
C GLY A 289 10.55 -4.88 -12.54
N VAL A 290 9.61 -4.34 -11.79
CA VAL A 290 8.68 -5.11 -10.97
C VAL A 290 7.25 -4.68 -11.29
N LEU A 291 6.36 -5.66 -11.48
CA LEU A 291 4.93 -5.49 -11.47
C LEU A 291 4.34 -6.20 -10.28
N GLY A 292 3.35 -5.57 -9.65
CA GLY A 292 2.64 -6.19 -8.54
C GLY A 292 1.19 -5.79 -8.50
N SER A 293 0.38 -6.64 -7.91
CA SER A 293 -0.99 -6.32 -7.55
C SER A 293 -1.45 -7.11 -6.35
N THR A 294 -2.57 -6.68 -5.77
CA THR A 294 -3.08 -7.26 -4.53
C THR A 294 -4.58 -7.47 -4.60
N VAL A 295 -5.05 -8.47 -3.86
CA VAL A 295 -6.47 -8.63 -3.50
C VAL A 295 -6.60 -8.94 -2.02
N ALA A 296 -7.59 -8.37 -1.37
CA ALA A 296 -7.90 -8.71 0.01
C ALA A 296 -8.93 -9.84 0.07
N ILE A 297 -8.85 -10.64 1.12
CA ILE A 297 -9.76 -11.74 1.43
C ILE A 297 -10.60 -11.35 2.64
N SER A 298 -11.91 -11.51 2.53
CA SER A 298 -12.84 -11.20 3.60
C SER A 298 -12.68 -12.12 4.81
N ASN A 299 -13.04 -11.59 5.96
CA ASN A 299 -13.15 -12.37 7.20
C ASN A 299 -14.14 -13.54 7.05
N ASN A 300 -15.20 -13.35 6.27
CA ASN A 300 -16.21 -14.38 6.05
C ASN A 300 -15.66 -15.59 5.30
N LEU A 301 -14.95 -15.36 4.19
CA LEU A 301 -14.31 -16.44 3.44
C LEU A 301 -13.18 -17.09 4.26
N PHE A 302 -12.27 -16.27 4.81
CA PHE A 302 -11.11 -16.78 5.53
C PHE A 302 -11.48 -17.67 6.71
N ASN A 303 -12.50 -17.30 7.48
CA ASN A 303 -12.93 -18.05 8.66
C ASN A 303 -13.99 -19.12 8.39
N ALA A 304 -14.45 -19.28 7.14
CA ALA A 304 -15.31 -20.40 6.76
C ALA A 304 -14.56 -21.74 6.94
N SER A 305 -15.30 -22.80 7.26
CA SER A 305 -14.70 -24.16 7.47
C SER A 305 -13.91 -24.68 6.25
N LYS A 306 -14.34 -24.31 5.04
CA LYS A 306 -13.65 -24.63 3.76
C LYS A 306 -12.85 -23.44 3.21
N GLY A 307 -12.75 -22.34 3.94
CA GLY A 307 -12.04 -21.12 3.50
C GLY A 307 -10.61 -21.39 3.05
N PRO A 308 -9.77 -22.05 3.87
CA PRO A 308 -8.41 -22.43 3.49
C PRO A 308 -8.33 -23.22 2.16
N THR A 309 -9.25 -24.15 1.95
CA THR A 309 -9.30 -24.96 0.71
C THR A 309 -9.67 -24.09 -0.50
N TYR A 310 -10.71 -23.26 -0.41
CA TYR A 310 -11.10 -22.37 -1.51
C TYR A 310 -10.02 -21.38 -1.90
N MET A 311 -9.37 -20.76 -0.91
CA MET A 311 -8.24 -19.87 -1.16
C MET A 311 -7.09 -20.60 -1.87
N ALA A 312 -6.75 -21.79 -1.40
CA ALA A 312 -5.68 -22.61 -1.96
C ALA A 312 -5.98 -23.05 -3.41
N GLU A 313 -7.20 -23.49 -3.67
CA GLU A 313 -7.65 -23.89 -5.02
C GLU A 313 -7.62 -22.70 -5.99
N GLY A 314 -8.07 -21.51 -5.57
CA GLY A 314 -8.03 -20.31 -6.37
C GLY A 314 -6.60 -19.86 -6.69
N LEU A 315 -5.70 -19.86 -5.70
CA LEU A 315 -4.30 -19.51 -5.89
C LEU A 315 -3.53 -20.51 -6.75
N ALA A 316 -3.87 -21.81 -6.64
CA ALA A 316 -3.24 -22.84 -7.46
C ALA A 316 -3.59 -22.73 -8.96
N GLN A 317 -4.62 -21.95 -9.34
CA GLN A 317 -4.95 -21.68 -10.75
C GLN A 317 -4.13 -20.55 -11.35
N LEU A 318 -3.38 -19.76 -10.55
CA LEU A 318 -2.58 -18.68 -11.09
C LEU A 318 -1.46 -19.22 -11.97
N PRO A 319 -1.29 -18.66 -13.20
CA PRO A 319 -0.21 -19.09 -14.08
C PRO A 319 1.12 -18.47 -13.62
N MET A 320 1.72 -19.10 -12.59
CA MET A 320 3.00 -18.74 -11.99
C MET A 320 4.16 -19.24 -12.84
N ARG A 321 5.24 -18.45 -12.92
CA ARG A 321 6.48 -18.78 -13.63
C ARG A 321 7.70 -18.57 -12.72
N PRO A 322 8.88 -19.13 -13.06
CA PRO A 322 10.09 -18.91 -12.29
C PRO A 322 10.36 -17.41 -12.05
N GLY A 323 10.68 -17.09 -10.80
CA GLY A 323 10.88 -15.73 -10.32
C GLY A 323 9.62 -15.01 -9.81
N ASP A 324 8.42 -15.54 -10.06
CA ASP A 324 7.20 -14.97 -9.45
C ASP A 324 7.19 -15.20 -7.94
N LEU A 325 6.68 -14.20 -7.24
CA LEU A 325 6.49 -14.19 -5.80
C LEU A 325 5.02 -13.95 -5.48
N LEU A 326 4.48 -14.77 -4.59
CA LEU A 326 3.20 -14.55 -3.97
C LEU A 326 3.39 -14.53 -2.46
N PHE A 327 2.89 -13.50 -1.79
CA PHE A 327 2.96 -13.46 -0.33
C PHE A 327 1.67 -12.91 0.28
N THR A 328 1.43 -13.26 1.54
CA THR A 328 0.25 -12.81 2.27
C THR A 328 0.64 -11.82 3.35
N SER A 329 -0.23 -10.84 3.60
CA SER A 329 -0.16 -10.00 4.80
C SER A 329 -1.34 -10.35 5.70
N ASN A 330 -1.04 -10.67 6.96
CA ASN A 330 -2.07 -11.07 7.91
C ASN A 330 -2.72 -9.82 8.53
N LEU A 331 -4.02 -9.70 8.33
CA LEU A 331 -4.86 -8.61 8.83
C LEU A 331 -5.86 -9.16 9.86
N GLY A 332 -6.95 -8.46 10.12
CA GLY A 332 -7.92 -8.84 11.15
C GLY A 332 -7.60 -8.15 12.49
N GLY A 333 -7.83 -8.80 13.60
CA GLY A 333 -7.45 -8.29 14.92
C GLY A 333 -7.75 -6.80 15.15
N GLN A 334 -6.72 -5.99 15.39
CA GLN A 334 -6.87 -4.55 15.63
C GLN A 334 -7.31 -3.77 14.39
N VAL A 335 -6.99 -4.23 13.17
CA VAL A 335 -7.49 -3.60 11.94
C VAL A 335 -9.02 -3.59 11.92
N MET A 336 -9.64 -4.71 12.29
CA MET A 336 -11.10 -4.82 12.37
C MET A 336 -11.67 -3.97 13.51
N ARG A 337 -11.09 -4.08 14.72
CA ARG A 337 -11.55 -3.30 15.89
C ARG A 337 -11.48 -1.78 15.68
N ASN A 338 -10.51 -1.30 14.93
CA ASN A 338 -10.38 0.12 14.62
C ASN A 338 -11.51 0.66 13.75
N GLY A 339 -12.31 -0.20 13.10
CA GLY A 339 -13.49 0.20 12.36
C GLY A 339 -14.52 0.95 13.20
N ASP A 340 -14.67 0.54 14.46
CA ASP A 340 -15.60 1.15 15.41
C ASP A 340 -14.98 2.31 16.20
N LEU A 341 -13.65 2.46 16.16
CA LEU A 341 -12.90 3.40 17.00
C LEU A 341 -12.48 4.68 16.28
N MET A 342 -12.34 4.63 14.97
CA MET A 342 -11.81 5.76 14.21
C MET A 342 -12.22 5.75 12.74
N GLU A 343 -12.40 6.95 12.19
CA GLU A 343 -12.63 7.14 10.76
C GLU A 343 -11.34 7.44 10.01
N THR A 344 -11.15 6.75 8.89
CA THR A 344 -10.09 7.02 7.89
C THR A 344 -10.71 7.05 6.50
N SER A 345 -10.00 7.57 5.52
CA SER A 345 -10.47 7.55 4.12
C SER A 345 -10.16 6.23 3.39
N MET A 346 -9.60 5.26 4.09
CA MET A 346 -9.44 3.91 3.56
C MET A 346 -10.79 3.33 3.15
N HIS A 347 -10.77 2.39 2.22
CA HIS A 347 -11.97 1.63 1.87
C HIS A 347 -12.53 0.95 3.14
N PRO A 348 -13.81 1.13 3.50
CA PRO A 348 -14.36 0.56 4.74
C PRO A 348 -14.21 -0.97 4.83
N ALA A 349 -14.17 -1.67 3.70
CA ALA A 349 -13.98 -3.12 3.67
C ALA A 349 -12.64 -3.59 4.26
N TRP A 350 -11.63 -2.72 4.42
CA TRP A 350 -10.41 -3.07 5.16
C TRP A 350 -10.72 -3.54 6.58
N ARG A 351 -11.80 -3.05 7.18
CA ARG A 351 -12.25 -3.45 8.52
C ARG A 351 -12.90 -4.84 8.56
N ASN A 352 -13.06 -5.47 7.39
CA ASN A 352 -13.52 -6.86 7.26
C ASN A 352 -12.54 -7.73 6.45
N ALA A 353 -11.31 -7.24 6.22
CA ALA A 353 -10.23 -7.99 5.56
C ALA A 353 -9.41 -8.76 6.59
N THR A 354 -9.08 -10.02 6.29
CA THR A 354 -8.24 -10.87 7.16
C THR A 354 -6.92 -11.22 6.52
N GLN A 355 -6.87 -11.34 5.21
CA GLN A 355 -5.65 -11.57 4.45
C GLN A 355 -5.56 -10.58 3.29
N LEU A 356 -4.34 -10.15 2.98
CA LEU A 356 -4.02 -9.51 1.70
C LEU A 356 -3.11 -10.46 0.92
N ILE A 357 -3.51 -10.83 -0.27
CA ILE A 357 -2.70 -11.61 -1.20
C ILE A 357 -1.95 -10.63 -2.09
N ASN A 358 -0.63 -10.72 -2.11
CA ASN A 358 0.25 -9.93 -2.96
C ASN A 358 0.84 -10.83 -4.04
N PHE A 359 0.66 -10.47 -5.29
CA PHE A 359 1.33 -11.09 -6.44
C PHE A 359 2.38 -10.13 -6.98
N VAL A 360 3.62 -10.59 -7.14
CA VAL A 360 4.73 -9.80 -7.64
C VAL A 360 5.46 -10.58 -8.73
N ARG A 361 5.75 -9.92 -9.83
CA ARG A 361 6.46 -10.48 -10.98
C ARG A 361 7.63 -9.59 -11.38
N PRO A 362 8.86 -10.11 -11.43
CA PRO A 362 9.97 -9.43 -12.07
C PRO A 362 9.72 -9.36 -13.58
N VAL A 363 10.02 -8.22 -14.17
CA VAL A 363 9.85 -7.99 -15.61
C VAL A 363 11.09 -7.29 -16.17
N GLU A 364 11.36 -7.49 -17.44
CA GLU A 364 12.41 -6.73 -18.11
C GLU A 364 12.10 -5.23 -18.02
N PRO A 365 13.09 -4.39 -17.71
CA PRO A 365 12.90 -2.93 -17.55
C PRO A 365 12.77 -2.19 -18.90
N THR A 366 12.23 -2.86 -19.92
CA THR A 366 11.90 -2.30 -21.23
C THR A 366 10.42 -1.92 -21.31
N ILE A 367 10.07 -1.04 -22.23
CA ILE A 367 8.67 -0.63 -22.47
C ILE A 367 7.84 -1.84 -22.90
N GLU A 368 8.35 -2.64 -23.84
CA GLU A 368 7.68 -3.82 -24.39
C GLU A 368 7.51 -4.92 -23.36
N GLY A 369 8.56 -5.23 -22.58
CA GLY A 369 8.53 -6.21 -21.50
C GLY A 369 7.50 -5.86 -20.44
N LYS A 370 7.46 -4.60 -20.02
CA LYS A 370 6.46 -4.10 -19.06
C LYS A 370 5.05 -4.10 -19.62
N ALA A 371 4.85 -3.68 -20.88
CA ALA A 371 3.52 -3.61 -21.48
C ALA A 371 2.86 -4.98 -21.59
N GLY A 372 3.57 -6.00 -22.09
CA GLY A 372 3.05 -7.36 -22.19
C GLY A 372 2.77 -7.98 -20.82
N ALA A 373 3.68 -7.80 -19.86
CA ALA A 373 3.50 -8.31 -18.50
C ALA A 373 2.31 -7.62 -17.79
N LEU A 374 2.12 -6.31 -17.98
CA LEU A 374 1.01 -5.55 -17.42
C LEU A 374 -0.35 -5.99 -18.02
N GLN A 375 -0.40 -6.26 -19.33
CA GLN A 375 -1.62 -6.81 -19.94
C GLN A 375 -1.98 -8.17 -19.34
N ASN A 376 -0.99 -9.05 -19.14
CA ASN A 376 -1.20 -10.34 -18.48
C ASN A 376 -1.64 -10.19 -17.02
N LEU A 377 -1.05 -9.25 -16.27
CA LEU A 377 -1.49 -8.94 -14.91
C LEU A 377 -2.97 -8.54 -14.89
N THR A 378 -3.33 -7.54 -15.67
CA THR A 378 -4.70 -6.98 -15.70
C THR A 378 -5.75 -7.96 -16.23
N ASN A 379 -5.43 -8.71 -17.31
CA ASN A 379 -6.44 -9.50 -18.03
C ASN A 379 -6.47 -10.99 -17.64
N ILE A 380 -5.43 -11.50 -16.97
CA ILE A 380 -5.34 -12.92 -16.59
C ILE A 380 -5.26 -13.07 -15.08
N HIS A 381 -4.24 -12.46 -14.43
CA HIS A 381 -3.99 -12.68 -13.00
C HIS A 381 -5.06 -12.02 -12.12
N MET A 382 -5.41 -10.76 -12.40
CA MET A 382 -6.40 -10.05 -11.57
C MET A 382 -7.78 -10.68 -11.59
N PRO A 383 -8.35 -11.11 -12.72
CA PRO A 383 -9.61 -11.86 -12.72
C PRO A 383 -9.58 -13.14 -11.89
N LEU A 384 -8.48 -13.91 -11.94
CA LEU A 384 -8.30 -15.12 -11.13
C LEU A 384 -8.19 -14.80 -9.63
N LEU A 385 -7.44 -13.76 -9.28
CA LEU A 385 -7.31 -13.31 -7.90
C LEU A 385 -8.64 -12.82 -7.32
N TYR A 386 -9.39 -12.00 -8.06
CA TYR A 386 -10.73 -11.54 -7.64
C TYR A 386 -11.76 -12.69 -7.57
N ALA A 387 -11.58 -13.76 -8.34
CA ALA A 387 -12.46 -14.93 -8.30
C ALA A 387 -12.33 -15.76 -7.00
N ILE A 388 -11.27 -15.55 -6.20
CA ILE A 388 -11.10 -16.20 -4.89
C ILE A 388 -12.18 -15.75 -3.91
N ASP A 389 -12.50 -14.44 -3.88
CA ASP A 389 -13.57 -13.86 -3.04
C ASP A 389 -14.40 -12.86 -3.86
N PRO A 390 -15.28 -13.34 -4.76
CA PRO A 390 -15.90 -12.50 -5.79
C PRO A 390 -16.82 -11.41 -5.25
N GLY A 391 -17.33 -11.59 -4.02
CA GLY A 391 -18.14 -10.57 -3.32
C GLY A 391 -17.33 -9.48 -2.60
N PHE A 392 -15.99 -9.60 -2.59
CA PHE A 392 -15.11 -8.75 -1.79
C PHE A 392 -14.00 -8.12 -2.65
N ARG A 393 -14.38 -7.18 -3.51
CA ARG A 393 -13.44 -6.48 -4.42
C ARG A 393 -12.72 -5.36 -3.71
N LEU A 394 -11.56 -5.66 -3.15
CA LEU A 394 -10.69 -4.75 -2.42
C LEU A 394 -9.24 -5.01 -2.81
N SER A 395 -8.51 -3.97 -3.16
CA SER A 395 -7.07 -4.03 -3.45
C SER A 395 -6.33 -2.92 -2.71
N TYR A 396 -5.07 -3.15 -2.41
CA TYR A 396 -4.21 -2.18 -1.74
C TYR A 396 -3.65 -1.20 -2.77
N ARG A 397 -4.09 0.07 -2.70
CA ARG A 397 -3.72 1.11 -3.66
C ARG A 397 -2.22 1.23 -3.90
N ASN A 398 -1.38 1.03 -2.85
CA ASN A 398 0.07 1.16 -2.97
C ASN A 398 0.70 0.04 -3.80
N VAL A 399 0.04 -1.11 -3.90
CA VAL A 399 0.42 -2.26 -4.74
C VAL A 399 -0.82 -2.70 -5.53
N GLY A 400 -1.43 -1.78 -6.27
CA GLY A 400 -2.60 -2.05 -7.10
C GLY A 400 -2.25 -2.18 -8.57
N ASP A 401 -3.11 -2.84 -9.34
CA ASP A 401 -2.97 -2.92 -10.80
C ASP A 401 -2.92 -1.50 -11.40
N PRO A 402 -1.85 -1.13 -12.14
CA PRO A 402 -1.76 0.17 -12.81
C PRO A 402 -2.84 0.44 -13.85
N ASN A 403 -3.61 -0.58 -14.25
CA ASN A 403 -4.70 -0.52 -15.21
C ASN A 403 -6.08 -0.80 -14.58
N GLU A 404 -6.22 -0.76 -13.25
CA GLU A 404 -7.51 -0.98 -12.59
C GLU A 404 -8.56 0.04 -13.07
N LYS A 405 -9.60 -0.46 -13.73
CA LYS A 405 -10.64 0.39 -14.34
C LYS A 405 -11.65 0.89 -13.31
N GLU A 406 -11.91 0.09 -12.29
CA GLU A 406 -12.86 0.42 -11.22
C GLU A 406 -12.13 0.93 -9.97
N PHE A 407 -11.02 1.65 -10.15
CA PHE A 407 -10.11 2.05 -9.08
C PHE A 407 -10.80 2.85 -7.96
N GLN A 408 -11.82 3.66 -8.27
CA GLN A 408 -12.58 4.39 -7.26
C GLN A 408 -13.27 3.41 -6.29
N GLN A 409 -13.91 2.39 -6.86
CA GLN A 409 -14.61 1.38 -6.09
C GLN A 409 -13.65 0.45 -5.36
N VAL A 410 -12.59 0.01 -6.04
CA VAL A 410 -11.65 -1.01 -5.51
C VAL A 410 -10.74 -0.45 -4.42
N TYR A 411 -10.29 0.83 -4.55
CA TYR A 411 -9.37 1.43 -3.57
C TYR A 411 -10.07 2.16 -2.43
N TRP A 412 -11.27 2.73 -2.65
CA TRP A 412 -11.94 3.58 -1.66
C TRP A 412 -13.42 3.26 -1.42
N GLY A 413 -14.10 2.59 -2.36
CA GLY A 413 -15.53 2.29 -2.24
C GLY A 413 -16.35 3.54 -1.93
N GLN A 414 -17.20 3.46 -0.92
CA GLN A 414 -18.06 4.60 -0.51
C GLN A 414 -17.28 5.82 0.03
N SER A 415 -16.02 5.68 0.43
CA SER A 415 -15.19 6.82 0.84
C SER A 415 -14.84 7.76 -0.33
N TYR A 416 -14.93 7.27 -1.59
CA TYR A 416 -14.50 8.01 -2.76
C TYR A 416 -15.23 9.34 -2.96
N THR A 417 -16.54 9.36 -2.79
CA THR A 417 -17.35 10.57 -2.99
C THR A 417 -16.91 11.71 -2.06
N ARG A 418 -16.67 11.41 -0.78
CA ARG A 418 -16.16 12.41 0.19
C ARG A 418 -14.73 12.82 -0.13
N LEU A 419 -13.88 11.88 -0.54
CA LEU A 419 -12.51 12.18 -0.99
C LEU A 419 -12.50 13.15 -2.17
N LEU A 420 -13.35 12.92 -3.18
CA LEU A 420 -13.46 13.80 -4.36
C LEU A 420 -13.94 15.22 -3.98
N GLN A 421 -14.90 15.34 -3.05
CA GLN A 421 -15.33 16.64 -2.53
C GLN A 421 -14.17 17.38 -1.84
N LEU A 422 -13.40 16.68 -1.00
CA LEU A 422 -12.24 17.24 -0.32
C LEU A 422 -11.10 17.57 -1.29
N LYS A 423 -10.90 16.74 -2.33
CA LYS A 423 -9.96 17.04 -3.41
C LYS A 423 -10.27 18.38 -4.07
N ARG A 424 -11.53 18.60 -4.44
CA ARG A 424 -11.98 19.86 -5.05
C ARG A 424 -11.88 21.06 -4.11
N ARG A 425 -11.94 20.84 -2.79
CA ARG A 425 -11.76 21.89 -1.78
C ARG A 425 -10.29 22.25 -1.57
N TRP A 426 -9.41 21.25 -1.40
CA TRP A 426 -8.01 21.43 -1.05
C TRP A 426 -7.08 21.63 -2.25
N ASP A 427 -7.53 21.25 -3.45
CA ASP A 427 -6.79 21.36 -4.71
C ASP A 427 -7.73 21.66 -5.87
N GLN A 428 -8.32 22.84 -5.88
CA GLN A 428 -9.33 23.28 -6.86
C GLN A 428 -8.79 23.32 -8.29
N GLU A 429 -7.54 23.69 -8.46
CA GLU A 429 -6.89 23.83 -9.76
C GLU A 429 -6.36 22.49 -10.30
N GLY A 430 -6.26 21.48 -9.44
CA GLY A 430 -5.73 20.15 -9.79
C GLY A 430 -4.22 20.16 -9.96
N LEU A 431 -3.51 20.79 -9.03
CA LEU A 431 -2.04 20.82 -9.02
C LEU A 431 -1.45 19.43 -8.70
N PHE A 432 -2.14 18.64 -7.86
CA PHE A 432 -1.69 17.33 -7.39
C PHE A 432 -2.49 16.21 -8.06
N ILE A 433 -2.16 15.89 -9.30
CA ILE A 433 -2.79 14.79 -10.03
C ILE A 433 -1.87 13.57 -10.04
N SER A 434 -2.38 12.45 -9.54
CA SER A 434 -1.67 11.18 -9.56
C SER A 434 -2.49 10.12 -10.30
N LYS A 435 -1.82 9.26 -11.06
CA LYS A 435 -2.47 8.17 -11.83
C LYS A 435 -3.32 7.29 -10.90
N LEU A 436 -4.55 6.99 -11.28
CA LEU A 436 -5.54 6.27 -10.45
C LEU A 436 -5.67 6.88 -9.05
N GLY A 437 -5.47 8.20 -8.92
CA GLY A 437 -5.69 8.98 -7.71
C GLY A 437 -7.08 9.57 -7.67
N VAL A 438 -7.46 10.15 -6.53
CA VAL A 438 -8.76 10.80 -6.37
C VAL A 438 -8.88 11.99 -7.34
N GLY A 439 -9.90 11.95 -8.21
CA GLY A 439 -10.16 12.97 -9.22
C GLY A 439 -9.34 12.82 -10.51
N SER A 440 -8.54 11.76 -10.65
CA SER A 440 -7.73 11.55 -11.85
C SER A 440 -8.56 11.23 -13.10
N GLU A 441 -9.78 10.75 -12.96
CA GLU A 441 -10.72 10.50 -14.05
C GLU A 441 -11.18 11.79 -14.76
N GLU A 442 -10.96 12.94 -14.17
CA GLU A 442 -11.23 14.24 -14.78
C GLU A 442 -10.09 14.72 -15.71
N TRP A 443 -9.02 13.93 -15.84
CA TRP A 443 -7.80 14.25 -16.56
C TRP A 443 -7.46 13.21 -17.62
N ASP A 444 -6.66 13.59 -18.60
CA ASP A 444 -6.10 12.62 -19.56
C ASP A 444 -5.13 11.64 -18.87
N SER A 445 -4.71 10.60 -19.57
CA SER A 445 -3.83 9.55 -19.04
C SER A 445 -2.50 10.08 -18.50
N GLU A 446 -2.05 11.22 -19.02
CA GLU A 446 -0.83 11.90 -18.62
C GLU A 446 -1.06 12.89 -17.46
N GLY A 447 -2.33 13.20 -17.12
CA GLY A 447 -2.70 14.18 -16.12
C GLY A 447 -2.32 15.62 -16.51
N MET A 448 -2.25 15.91 -17.81
CA MET A 448 -1.87 17.22 -18.34
C MET A 448 -3.08 18.08 -18.68
N CYS A 449 -4.16 17.46 -19.18
CA CYS A 449 -5.34 18.15 -19.63
C CYS A 449 -6.60 17.60 -18.97
N ARG A 450 -7.52 18.47 -18.54
CA ARG A 450 -8.83 18.02 -18.05
C ARG A 450 -9.66 17.49 -19.22
N THR A 451 -10.12 16.24 -19.09
CA THR A 451 -11.09 15.63 -20.01
C THR A 451 -12.47 16.19 -19.70
N GLY A 452 -13.14 16.85 -20.66
CA GLY A 452 -14.49 17.38 -20.46
C GLY A 452 -14.62 18.91 -20.37
N ARG A 453 -13.57 19.66 -20.18
CA ARG A 453 -13.50 21.05 -20.64
C ARG A 453 -13.10 21.04 -22.11
N ARG A 454 -14.06 20.90 -23.03
CA ARG A 454 -13.88 21.52 -24.35
C ARG A 454 -13.50 22.96 -24.07
N SER A 455 -12.25 23.29 -24.31
CA SER A 455 -11.76 24.67 -24.15
C SER A 455 -12.77 25.57 -24.83
N LEU A 456 -13.24 26.63 -24.18
CA LEU A 456 -14.07 27.64 -24.80
C LEU A 456 -13.41 28.19 -26.09
N LYS A 457 -12.08 28.09 -26.20
CA LYS A 457 -11.32 28.34 -27.43
C LYS A 457 -11.62 27.32 -28.54
N ASN A 458 -11.80 26.03 -28.23
CA ASN A 458 -12.15 25.02 -29.25
C ASN A 458 -13.63 25.11 -29.65
N LEU A 459 -14.54 25.45 -28.71
CA LEU A 459 -15.93 25.76 -29.07
C LEU A 459 -16.02 27.01 -29.95
N ALA A 460 -15.20 28.02 -29.69
CA ALA A 460 -15.13 29.21 -30.53
C ALA A 460 -14.53 28.93 -31.93
N MET A 461 -13.51 28.05 -31.99
CA MET A 461 -12.92 27.63 -33.27
C MET A 461 -13.87 26.73 -34.09
N ASP A 462 -14.57 25.77 -33.44
CA ASP A 462 -15.55 24.92 -34.10
C ASP A 462 -16.77 25.72 -34.59
N THR A 463 -17.23 26.72 -33.82
CA THR A 463 -18.30 27.64 -34.25
C THR A 463 -17.84 28.57 -35.37
N LEU A 464 -16.61 29.07 -35.33
CA LEU A 464 -16.06 29.90 -36.43
C LEU A 464 -15.81 29.06 -37.69
N SER A 465 -15.36 27.84 -37.59
CA SER A 465 -15.22 26.89 -38.72
C SER A 465 -16.56 26.51 -39.32
N SER A 466 -17.58 26.27 -38.49
CA SER A 466 -18.94 25.99 -38.94
C SER A 466 -19.60 27.20 -39.61
N LEU A 467 -19.39 28.42 -39.08
CA LEU A 467 -19.84 29.68 -39.70
C LEU A 467 -19.13 29.95 -41.03
N ALA A 468 -17.81 29.72 -41.10
CA ALA A 468 -17.04 29.84 -42.34
C ALA A 468 -17.52 28.84 -43.42
N HIS A 469 -17.90 27.62 -43.03
CA HIS A 469 -18.47 26.61 -43.95
C HIS A 469 -19.86 27.00 -44.42
N LEU A 470 -20.72 27.55 -43.55
CA LEU A 470 -22.04 28.08 -43.96
C LEU A 470 -21.92 29.28 -44.92
N ILE A 471 -20.98 30.18 -44.66
CA ILE A 471 -20.74 31.35 -45.54
C ILE A 471 -20.21 30.87 -46.91
N HIS A 472 -19.35 29.84 -46.97
CA HIS A 472 -18.83 29.30 -48.23
C HIS A 472 -19.88 28.54 -49.04
N VAL A 473 -20.84 27.88 -48.39
CA VAL A 473 -21.95 27.17 -49.03
C VAL A 473 -23.00 28.16 -49.58
N THR A 474 -23.27 29.27 -48.85
CA THR A 474 -24.22 30.30 -49.32
C THR A 474 -23.67 31.15 -50.50
N TYR A 475 -22.34 31.34 -50.59
CA TYR A 475 -21.73 32.01 -51.74
C TYR A 475 -21.69 31.18 -53.05
N ARG A 476 -21.90 29.85 -52.99
CA ARG A 476 -21.96 28.97 -54.17
C ARG A 476 -23.34 28.83 -54.78
N TYR A 477 -24.41 29.40 -54.20
CA TYR A 477 -25.78 29.33 -54.69
C TYR A 477 -26.33 30.68 -55.14
N ILE A 478 -25.51 31.71 -55.18
CA ILE A 478 -25.95 33.09 -55.63
C ILE A 478 -25.14 33.60 -56.85
N TRP A 479 -24.39 32.69 -57.53
CA TRP A 479 -23.84 32.99 -58.86
C TRP A 479 -23.98 31.77 -59.77
#